data_139e93e2817a678af0af5881d91a3cba
#
_entry.id   139e93e2817a678af0af5881d91a3cba
#
_cell.length_a   1.000
_cell.length_b   1.000
_cell.length_c   1.000
_cell.angle_alpha   90.00
_cell.angle_beta   90.00
_cell.angle_gamma   90.00
#
_symmetry.space_group_name_H-M   'P 1'
#
loop_
_entity.id
_entity.type
_entity.pdbx_description
1 polymer ?
#
loop_
_entity_poly.entity_id
_entity_poly.type
_entity_poly.pdbx_seq_one_letter_code
_entity_poly.pdbx_strand_id
1 'polypeptide(L)'
;MYHDPRSPVSEAFRTLRTNLEFVSPGAPVKSIVTSSPGPGEGKSTVAANLAISLAQTNKRVILVDADLRKSTQHKLFSLPNRVGLTSLLVKDANQDVEQEVAVPGLSVITSGPIPPNPSELLASDVMDTVRDYLAQKADIVIYDTPPMAVVTDAIILGSRMDGTLMVVRLGVTSKEAGKRAKELLKTSRSRVLGVVVNDATHRAGYGSYYYYYYYSDSENENDSAS
;
A
#
# COMPACT_ATOMS: atom_id res chain seq x y z
N MET A 1 4.72 7.93 9.89
CA MET A 1 4.70 9.13 9.04
C MET A 1 3.85 10.26 9.62
N TYR A 2 2.57 10.07 9.86
CA TYR A 2 1.69 11.16 10.30
C TYR A 2 2.11 11.76 11.64
N HIS A 3 2.51 10.94 12.61
CA HIS A 3 2.91 11.40 13.95
C HIS A 3 4.36 11.89 14.04
N ASP A 4 5.23 11.49 13.14
CA ASP A 4 6.63 11.92 13.11
C ASP A 4 7.12 12.10 11.66
N PRO A 5 6.90 13.29 11.08
CA PRO A 5 7.29 13.59 9.70
C PRO A 5 8.80 13.62 9.45
N ARG A 6 9.62 13.77 10.50
CA ARG A 6 11.09 13.86 10.40
C ARG A 6 11.80 12.54 10.66
N SER A 7 11.07 11.47 10.97
CA SER A 7 11.69 10.18 11.25
C SER A 7 12.35 9.57 10.01
N PRO A 8 13.38 8.74 10.19
CA PRO A 8 13.99 7.96 9.11
C PRO A 8 12.99 7.10 8.34
N VAL A 9 11.94 6.63 9.02
CA VAL A 9 10.85 5.88 8.38
C VAL A 9 10.07 6.78 7.42
N SER A 10 9.81 8.03 7.79
CA SER A 10 9.13 9.00 6.92
C SER A 10 9.94 9.29 5.66
N GLU A 11 11.26 9.43 5.77
CA GLU A 11 12.15 9.58 4.62
C GLU A 11 12.16 8.36 3.71
N ALA A 12 12.15 7.15 4.27
CA ALA A 12 12.06 5.93 3.48
C ALA A 12 10.78 5.88 2.61
N PHE A 13 9.64 6.35 3.16
CA PHE A 13 8.40 6.43 2.38
C PHE A 13 8.40 7.55 1.34
N ARG A 14 9.09 8.69 1.58
CA ARG A 14 9.30 9.72 0.55
C ARG A 14 10.16 9.17 -0.59
N THR A 15 11.22 8.45 -0.27
CA THR A 15 12.06 7.76 -1.26
C THR A 15 11.24 6.73 -2.06
N LEU A 16 10.43 5.92 -1.39
CA LEU A 16 9.56 4.95 -2.06
C LEU A 16 8.58 5.64 -3.02
N ARG A 17 7.95 6.74 -2.60
CA ARG A 17 7.08 7.55 -3.45
C ARG A 17 7.81 8.06 -4.69
N THR A 18 8.98 8.67 -4.51
CA THR A 18 9.80 9.17 -5.62
C THR A 18 10.17 8.05 -6.59
N ASN A 19 10.58 6.89 -6.08
CA ASN A 19 10.89 5.73 -6.93
C ASN A 19 9.69 5.27 -7.75
N LEU A 20 8.49 5.30 -7.19
CA LEU A 20 7.26 4.93 -7.93
C LEU A 20 6.96 5.90 -9.09
N GLU A 21 7.31 7.16 -8.97
CA GLU A 21 7.15 8.14 -10.07
C GLU A 21 8.05 7.81 -11.26
N PHE A 22 9.23 7.22 -11.01
CA PHE A 22 10.19 6.83 -12.05
C PHE A 22 9.95 5.44 -12.65
N VAL A 23 9.13 4.59 -12.03
CA VAL A 23 8.87 3.22 -12.52
C VAL A 23 8.16 3.21 -13.87
N SER A 24 7.44 4.29 -14.23
CA SER A 24 6.66 4.37 -15.45
C SER A 24 6.77 5.74 -16.12
N PRO A 25 7.90 6.07 -16.75
CA PRO A 25 8.02 7.31 -17.49
C PRO A 25 6.98 7.40 -18.61
N GLY A 26 6.15 8.46 -18.60
CA GLY A 26 5.15 8.71 -19.63
C GLY A 26 3.79 8.02 -19.47
N ALA A 27 3.63 7.11 -18.50
CA ALA A 27 2.35 6.51 -18.16
C ALA A 27 2.19 6.48 -16.63
N PRO A 28 1.54 7.49 -16.03
CA PRO A 28 1.41 7.55 -14.57
C PRO A 28 0.66 6.33 -14.03
N VAL A 29 1.20 5.73 -12.97
CA VAL A 29 0.57 4.63 -12.24
C VAL A 29 -0.56 5.22 -11.40
N LYS A 30 -1.80 4.81 -11.65
CA LYS A 30 -2.99 5.30 -10.94
C LYS A 30 -3.59 4.27 -9.98
N SER A 31 -3.32 2.99 -10.19
CA SER A 31 -3.84 1.90 -9.38
C SER A 31 -2.71 0.95 -8.96
N ILE A 32 -2.48 0.82 -7.64
CA ILE A 32 -1.39 0.03 -7.08
C ILE A 32 -1.97 -1.05 -6.17
N VAL A 33 -1.65 -2.30 -6.44
CA VAL A 33 -1.88 -3.40 -5.51
C VAL A 33 -0.68 -3.53 -4.57
N THR A 34 -0.91 -3.57 -3.28
CA THR A 34 0.12 -3.87 -2.28
C THR A 34 -0.15 -5.23 -1.68
N SER A 35 0.81 -6.14 -1.80
CA SER A 35 0.73 -7.50 -1.24
C SER A 35 2.08 -7.99 -0.75
N SER A 36 2.11 -9.17 -0.14
CA SER A 36 3.32 -9.81 0.38
C SER A 36 3.31 -11.31 0.09
N PRO A 37 4.47 -11.98 0.08
CA PRO A 37 4.53 -13.44 0.01
C PRO A 37 3.76 -14.11 1.13
N GLY A 38 3.97 -13.70 2.38
CA GLY A 38 3.38 -14.30 3.58
C GLY A 38 2.65 -13.31 4.48
N PRO A 39 1.96 -13.81 5.51
CA PRO A 39 1.32 -12.98 6.53
C PRO A 39 2.35 -12.29 7.44
N GLY A 40 2.00 -11.13 8.04
CA GLY A 40 2.84 -10.44 9.02
C GLY A 40 4.06 -9.72 8.45
N GLU A 41 4.17 -9.56 7.13
CA GLU A 41 5.30 -8.89 6.48
C GLU A 41 5.16 -7.36 6.43
N GLY A 42 4.02 -6.81 6.88
CA GLY A 42 3.80 -5.36 6.99
C GLY A 42 3.16 -4.71 5.77
N LYS A 43 2.58 -5.49 4.84
CA LYS A 43 1.90 -4.98 3.63
C LYS A 43 0.93 -3.84 3.90
N SER A 44 0.03 -4.01 4.88
CA SER A 44 -1.00 -3.04 5.23
C SER A 44 -0.42 -1.75 5.82
N THR A 45 0.63 -1.88 6.64
CA THR A 45 1.37 -0.72 7.18
C THR A 45 2.10 0.03 6.07
N VAL A 46 2.69 -0.70 5.11
CA VAL A 46 3.35 -0.09 3.94
C VAL A 46 2.32 0.61 3.06
N ALA A 47 1.18 -0.02 2.76
CA ALA A 47 0.09 0.59 1.99
C ALA A 47 -0.41 1.89 2.64
N ALA A 48 -0.68 1.89 3.96
CA ALA A 48 -1.13 3.05 4.70
C ALA A 48 -0.11 4.21 4.67
N ASN A 49 1.16 3.94 4.97
CA ASN A 49 2.18 4.98 4.98
C ASN A 49 2.53 5.49 3.57
N LEU A 50 2.47 4.65 2.54
CA LEU A 50 2.62 5.06 1.16
C LEU A 50 1.46 6.00 0.75
N ALA A 51 0.20 5.66 1.10
CA ALA A 51 -0.96 6.50 0.86
C ALA A 51 -0.81 7.88 1.52
N ILE A 52 -0.37 7.92 2.79
CA ILE A 52 -0.07 9.16 3.50
C ILE A 52 1.02 9.97 2.77
N SER A 53 2.13 9.31 2.38
CA SER A 53 3.24 9.97 1.68
C SER A 53 2.84 10.58 0.34
N LEU A 54 1.94 9.92 -0.40
CA LEU A 54 1.41 10.41 -1.67
C LEU A 54 0.45 11.58 -1.46
N ALA A 55 -0.46 11.52 -0.48
CA ALA A 55 -1.39 12.59 -0.17
C ALA A 55 -0.66 13.88 0.26
N GLN A 56 0.48 13.78 0.95
CA GLN A 56 1.33 14.91 1.32
C GLN A 56 1.90 15.70 0.12
N THR A 57 1.75 15.23 -1.11
CA THR A 57 2.12 15.94 -2.35
C THR A 57 0.92 16.58 -3.04
N ASN A 58 -0.15 16.87 -2.31
CA ASN A 58 -1.40 17.45 -2.83
C ASN A 58 -2.12 16.55 -3.87
N LYS A 59 -1.83 15.25 -3.89
CA LYS A 59 -2.58 14.28 -4.69
C LYS A 59 -3.81 13.82 -3.92
N ARG A 60 -4.90 13.57 -4.62
CA ARG A 60 -6.06 12.87 -4.10
C ARG A 60 -5.75 11.38 -4.10
N VAL A 61 -5.74 10.76 -2.94
CA VAL A 61 -5.38 9.35 -2.76
C VAL A 61 -6.53 8.61 -2.10
N ILE A 62 -6.90 7.46 -2.65
CA ILE A 62 -7.83 6.53 -2.01
C ILE A 62 -7.06 5.27 -1.62
N LEU A 63 -7.10 4.91 -0.35
CA LEU A 63 -6.61 3.64 0.16
C LEU A 63 -7.79 2.68 0.35
N VAL A 64 -7.76 1.56 -0.35
CA VAL A 64 -8.82 0.54 -0.31
C VAL A 64 -8.32 -0.69 0.44
N ASP A 65 -9.04 -1.09 1.49
CA ASP A 65 -8.81 -2.37 2.16
C ASP A 65 -9.46 -3.50 1.35
N ALA A 66 -8.68 -4.12 0.49
CA ALA A 66 -9.08 -5.25 -0.36
C ALA A 66 -8.72 -6.62 0.26
N ASP A 67 -8.23 -6.65 1.52
CA ASP A 67 -8.14 -7.87 2.32
C ASP A 67 -9.51 -8.17 2.96
N LEU A 68 -10.44 -8.68 2.16
CA LEU A 68 -11.81 -8.98 2.58
C LEU A 68 -11.89 -10.15 3.59
N ARG A 69 -10.73 -10.75 3.94
CA ARG A 69 -10.62 -11.89 4.88
C ARG A 69 -10.12 -11.46 6.24
N LYS A 70 -9.10 -10.59 6.29
CA LYS A 70 -8.45 -10.10 7.51
C LYS A 70 -8.16 -8.62 7.39
N SER A 71 -9.21 -7.83 7.20
CA SER A 71 -9.11 -6.38 7.06
C SER A 71 -8.38 -5.71 8.23
N THR A 72 -7.58 -4.71 7.93
CA THR A 72 -6.73 -4.02 8.91
C THR A 72 -6.76 -2.51 8.81
N GLN A 73 -7.12 -1.93 7.66
CA GLN A 73 -7.07 -0.49 7.46
C GLN A 73 -8.03 0.27 8.40
N HIS A 74 -9.23 -0.30 8.67
CA HIS A 74 -10.16 0.27 9.63
C HIS A 74 -9.56 0.41 11.04
N LYS A 75 -8.66 -0.50 11.45
CA LYS A 75 -7.97 -0.43 12.75
C LYS A 75 -6.85 0.59 12.72
N LEU A 76 -6.07 0.63 11.63
CA LEU A 76 -4.94 1.55 11.48
C LEU A 76 -5.39 3.02 11.48
N PHE A 77 -6.55 3.30 10.90
CA PHE A 77 -7.12 4.64 10.81
C PHE A 77 -8.25 4.92 11.82
N SER A 78 -8.55 3.96 12.71
CA SER A 78 -9.64 4.07 13.72
C SER A 78 -11.01 4.38 13.08
N LEU A 79 -11.34 3.72 11.97
CA LEU A 79 -12.55 3.93 11.19
C LEU A 79 -13.58 2.82 11.44
N PRO A 80 -14.89 3.11 11.27
CA PRO A 80 -15.93 2.08 11.23
C PRO A 80 -15.76 1.18 10.00
N ASN A 81 -16.14 -0.11 10.12
CA ASN A 81 -16.05 -1.11 9.05
C ASN A 81 -17.41 -1.74 8.72
N ARG A 82 -18.50 -0.96 8.84
CA ARG A 82 -19.87 -1.45 8.56
C ARG A 82 -20.21 -1.45 7.07
N VAL A 83 -19.64 -0.52 6.34
CA VAL A 83 -19.73 -0.36 4.88
C VAL A 83 -18.31 -0.21 4.34
N GLY A 84 -18.07 -0.62 3.09
CA GLY A 84 -16.77 -0.56 2.48
C GLY A 84 -16.75 -1.22 1.11
N LEU A 85 -15.60 -1.73 0.67
CA LEU A 85 -15.42 -2.36 -0.63
C LEU A 85 -16.45 -3.46 -0.92
N THR A 86 -16.72 -4.34 0.06
CA THR A 86 -17.75 -5.39 -0.09
C THR A 86 -19.12 -4.80 -0.41
N SER A 87 -19.47 -3.64 0.16
CA SER A 87 -20.74 -2.99 -0.10
C SER A 87 -20.85 -2.50 -1.53
N LEU A 88 -19.77 -1.92 -2.08
CA LEU A 88 -19.69 -1.54 -3.50
C LEU A 88 -19.82 -2.74 -4.44
N LEU A 89 -19.21 -3.87 -4.07
CA LEU A 89 -19.20 -5.06 -4.91
C LEU A 89 -20.53 -5.84 -4.92
N VAL A 90 -21.34 -5.71 -3.85
CA VAL A 90 -22.57 -6.51 -3.68
C VAL A 90 -23.83 -5.69 -3.95
N LYS A 91 -23.85 -4.41 -3.59
CA LYS A 91 -25.09 -3.62 -3.57
C LYS A 91 -25.14 -2.57 -4.66
N ASP A 92 -24.21 -1.63 -4.67
CA ASP A 92 -24.17 -0.51 -5.58
C ASP A 92 -22.74 0.03 -5.68
N ALA A 93 -22.20 0.02 -6.89
CA ALA A 93 -20.86 0.52 -7.16
C ALA A 93 -20.69 2.04 -6.88
N ASN A 94 -21.78 2.80 -6.76
CA ASN A 94 -21.77 4.23 -6.51
C ASN A 94 -22.11 4.60 -5.05
N GLN A 95 -22.22 3.63 -4.15
CA GLN A 95 -22.49 3.92 -2.74
C GLN A 95 -21.34 4.75 -2.16
N ASP A 96 -21.68 5.76 -1.35
CA ASP A 96 -20.67 6.54 -0.63
C ASP A 96 -20.12 5.71 0.54
N VAL A 97 -18.89 5.22 0.36
CA VAL A 97 -18.17 4.39 1.33
C VAL A 97 -16.80 4.98 1.68
N GLU A 98 -16.46 6.11 1.07
CA GLU A 98 -15.20 6.80 1.33
C GLU A 98 -15.26 7.48 2.71
N GLN A 99 -14.22 7.29 3.50
CA GLN A 99 -14.09 7.87 4.82
C GLN A 99 -12.88 8.80 4.84
N GLU A 100 -13.12 10.08 5.12
CA GLU A 100 -12.04 11.04 5.31
C GLU A 100 -11.23 10.72 6.56
N VAL A 101 -9.95 10.98 6.51
CA VAL A 101 -9.02 10.79 7.62
C VAL A 101 -8.30 12.11 7.93
N ALA A 102 -7.56 12.17 9.04
CA ALA A 102 -6.86 13.40 9.46
C ALA A 102 -5.74 13.87 8.50
N VAL A 103 -5.47 13.12 7.42
CA VAL A 103 -4.47 13.45 6.40
C VAL A 103 -5.18 14.10 5.22
N PRO A 104 -4.97 15.39 4.93
CA PRO A 104 -5.59 16.07 3.80
C PRO A 104 -5.28 15.35 2.47
N GLY A 105 -6.30 15.17 1.64
CA GLY A 105 -6.18 14.50 0.35
C GLY A 105 -6.17 12.97 0.41
N LEU A 106 -6.27 12.35 1.60
CA LEU A 106 -6.39 10.90 1.76
C LEU A 106 -7.81 10.53 2.21
N SER A 107 -8.44 9.61 1.48
CA SER A 107 -9.64 8.90 1.88
C SER A 107 -9.36 7.41 2.02
N VAL A 108 -10.09 6.74 2.90
CA VAL A 108 -9.98 5.29 3.11
C VAL A 108 -11.31 4.62 2.83
N ILE A 109 -11.29 3.58 2.02
CA ILE A 109 -12.40 2.63 1.85
C ILE A 109 -12.03 1.37 2.61
N THR A 110 -12.75 1.12 3.71
CA THR A 110 -12.56 -0.10 4.49
C THR A 110 -13.10 -1.33 3.74
N SER A 111 -12.81 -2.53 4.22
CA SER A 111 -13.29 -3.75 3.53
C SER A 111 -14.82 -3.89 3.57
N GLY A 112 -15.47 -3.38 4.61
CA GLY A 112 -16.86 -3.69 4.92
C GLY A 112 -17.03 -5.08 5.55
N PRO A 113 -18.27 -5.64 5.55
CA PRO A 113 -18.55 -6.98 6.07
C PRO A 113 -17.81 -8.07 5.29
N ILE A 114 -17.37 -9.12 5.98
CA ILE A 114 -16.68 -10.26 5.34
C ILE A 114 -17.67 -11.00 4.44
N PRO A 115 -17.42 -11.10 3.12
CA PRO A 115 -18.30 -11.84 2.23
C PRO A 115 -17.99 -13.35 2.25
N PRO A 116 -18.93 -14.21 1.84
CA PRO A 116 -18.68 -15.65 1.76
C PRO A 116 -17.68 -16.04 0.65
N ASN A 117 -17.58 -15.24 -0.41
CA ASN A 117 -16.81 -15.53 -1.62
C ASN A 117 -15.88 -14.36 -2.05
N PRO A 118 -14.86 -14.01 -1.26
CA PRO A 118 -14.01 -12.83 -1.52
C PRO A 118 -13.36 -12.82 -2.90
N SER A 119 -12.74 -13.92 -3.31
CA SER A 119 -12.01 -13.99 -4.58
C SER A 119 -12.93 -13.83 -5.81
N GLU A 120 -14.16 -14.36 -5.74
CA GLU A 120 -15.14 -14.23 -6.82
C GLU A 120 -15.63 -12.80 -6.97
N LEU A 121 -15.88 -12.11 -5.84
CA LEU A 121 -16.25 -10.69 -5.87
C LEU A 121 -15.14 -9.84 -6.46
N LEU A 122 -13.89 -10.07 -6.08
CA LEU A 122 -12.74 -9.33 -6.63
C LEU A 122 -12.48 -9.68 -8.10
N ALA A 123 -12.92 -10.85 -8.57
CA ALA A 123 -12.82 -11.27 -9.95
C ALA A 123 -14.00 -10.82 -10.83
N SER A 124 -15.06 -10.28 -10.24
CA SER A 124 -16.28 -9.88 -10.97
C SER A 124 -16.08 -8.63 -11.84
N ASP A 125 -16.94 -8.44 -12.84
CA ASP A 125 -16.97 -7.22 -13.66
C ASP A 125 -17.37 -5.97 -12.85
N VAL A 126 -18.07 -6.16 -11.73
CA VAL A 126 -18.38 -5.08 -10.78
C VAL A 126 -17.11 -4.48 -10.20
N MET A 127 -16.06 -5.28 -9.97
CA MET A 127 -14.78 -4.76 -9.52
C MET A 127 -14.12 -3.84 -10.56
N ASP A 128 -14.26 -4.12 -11.85
CA ASP A 128 -13.78 -3.23 -12.91
C ASP A 128 -14.55 -1.90 -12.92
N THR A 129 -15.88 -1.95 -12.72
CA THR A 129 -16.71 -0.74 -12.56
C THR A 129 -16.29 0.08 -11.34
N VAL A 130 -16.03 -0.57 -10.20
CA VAL A 130 -15.55 0.09 -8.98
C VAL A 130 -14.16 0.72 -9.21
N ARG A 131 -13.23 -0.01 -9.85
CA ARG A 131 -11.91 0.53 -10.21
C ARG A 131 -12.03 1.81 -11.04
N ASP A 132 -12.84 1.78 -12.09
CA ASP A 132 -13.01 2.91 -13.01
C ASP A 132 -13.68 4.11 -12.33
N TYR A 133 -14.64 3.85 -11.45
CA TYR A 133 -15.26 4.87 -10.60
C TYR A 133 -14.24 5.53 -9.66
N LEU A 134 -13.43 4.75 -8.95
CA LEU A 134 -12.42 5.28 -8.04
C LEU A 134 -11.31 6.04 -8.78
N ALA A 135 -10.92 5.58 -9.98
CA ALA A 135 -9.93 6.25 -10.82
C ALA A 135 -10.36 7.63 -11.32
N GLN A 136 -11.67 7.94 -11.32
CA GLN A 136 -12.20 9.28 -11.62
C GLN A 136 -12.14 10.21 -10.40
N LYS A 137 -12.23 9.66 -9.20
CA LYS A 137 -12.25 10.41 -7.95
C LYS A 137 -10.85 10.75 -7.42
N ALA A 138 -9.87 9.89 -7.67
CA ALA A 138 -8.52 10.02 -7.13
C ALA A 138 -7.45 10.06 -8.22
N ASP A 139 -6.32 10.65 -7.89
CA ASP A 139 -5.14 10.65 -8.74
C ASP A 139 -4.38 9.31 -8.61
N ILE A 140 -4.48 8.65 -7.44
CA ILE A 140 -3.91 7.33 -7.17
C ILE A 140 -4.84 6.55 -6.23
N VAL A 141 -5.07 5.28 -6.54
CA VAL A 141 -5.79 4.31 -5.71
C VAL A 141 -4.84 3.19 -5.29
N ILE A 142 -4.74 2.93 -3.99
CA ILE A 142 -3.91 1.85 -3.44
C ILE A 142 -4.82 0.76 -2.88
N TYR A 143 -4.63 -0.48 -3.30
CA TYR A 143 -5.36 -1.65 -2.83
C TYR A 143 -4.48 -2.47 -1.89
N ASP A 144 -4.81 -2.51 -0.60
CA ASP A 144 -4.17 -3.42 0.37
C ASP A 144 -4.82 -4.79 0.27
N THR A 145 -4.09 -5.81 -0.14
CA THR A 145 -4.60 -7.16 -0.44
C THR A 145 -4.02 -8.20 0.50
N PRO A 146 -4.63 -9.39 0.65
CA PRO A 146 -4.07 -10.48 1.44
C PRO A 146 -2.74 -11.01 0.84
N PRO A 147 -1.96 -11.80 1.61
CA PRO A 147 -0.71 -12.40 1.13
C PRO A 147 -0.95 -13.30 -0.08
N MET A 148 -0.15 -13.10 -1.15
CA MET A 148 -0.36 -13.75 -2.45
C MET A 148 -0.03 -15.25 -2.47
N ALA A 149 0.76 -15.77 -1.52
CA ALA A 149 1.03 -17.20 -1.44
C ALA A 149 -0.07 -17.96 -0.67
N VAL A 150 -1.00 -17.23 -0.04
CA VAL A 150 -2.10 -17.84 0.76
C VAL A 150 -3.39 -17.92 -0.05
N VAL A 151 -3.72 -16.85 -0.79
CA VAL A 151 -4.95 -16.72 -1.58
C VAL A 151 -4.68 -15.97 -2.89
N THR A 152 -5.61 -16.12 -3.85
CA THR A 152 -5.46 -15.57 -5.21
C THR A 152 -5.86 -14.11 -5.35
N ASP A 153 -6.44 -13.50 -4.32
CA ASP A 153 -7.05 -12.17 -4.33
C ASP A 153 -6.08 -11.08 -4.85
N ALA A 154 -4.83 -11.08 -4.33
CA ALA A 154 -3.79 -10.14 -4.77
C ALA A 154 -3.39 -10.33 -6.25
N ILE A 155 -3.41 -11.56 -6.71
CA ILE A 155 -3.09 -11.93 -8.09
C ILE A 155 -4.20 -11.48 -9.04
N ILE A 156 -5.46 -11.70 -8.65
CA ILE A 156 -6.65 -11.27 -9.41
C ILE A 156 -6.61 -9.74 -9.58
N LEU A 157 -6.47 -9.00 -8.50
CA LEU A 157 -6.42 -7.54 -8.57
C LEU A 157 -5.17 -7.05 -9.32
N GLY A 158 -4.00 -7.65 -9.07
CA GLY A 158 -2.75 -7.27 -9.73
C GLY A 158 -2.78 -7.39 -11.25
N SER A 159 -3.56 -8.31 -11.82
CA SER A 159 -3.74 -8.45 -13.27
C SER A 159 -4.66 -7.39 -13.88
N ARG A 160 -5.44 -6.66 -13.07
CA ARG A 160 -6.43 -5.66 -13.48
C ARG A 160 -6.04 -4.22 -13.17
N MET A 161 -5.00 -4.03 -12.36
CA MET A 161 -4.48 -2.71 -11.94
C MET A 161 -3.18 -2.39 -12.68
N ASP A 162 -2.70 -1.15 -12.55
CA ASP A 162 -1.49 -0.69 -13.25
C ASP A 162 -0.23 -1.41 -12.78
N GLY A 163 -0.23 -1.94 -11.54
CA GLY A 163 0.83 -2.81 -11.09
C GLY A 163 0.78 -3.18 -9.61
N THR A 164 1.69 -4.07 -9.24
CA THR A 164 1.80 -4.63 -7.89
C THR A 164 3.12 -4.24 -7.24
N LEU A 165 3.02 -3.74 -6.01
CA LEU A 165 4.13 -3.50 -5.10
C LEU A 165 4.24 -4.68 -4.13
N MET A 166 5.33 -5.43 -4.19
CA MET A 166 5.55 -6.58 -3.31
C MET A 166 6.28 -6.14 -2.04
N VAL A 167 5.73 -6.44 -0.88
CA VAL A 167 6.35 -6.18 0.42
C VAL A 167 6.97 -7.45 0.94
N VAL A 168 8.25 -7.41 1.30
CA VAL A 168 8.96 -8.49 1.97
C VAL A 168 9.51 -7.99 3.30
N ARG A 169 9.56 -8.85 4.32
CA ARG A 169 10.12 -8.49 5.62
C ARG A 169 11.48 -9.14 5.81
N LEU A 170 12.48 -8.31 6.11
CA LEU A 170 13.84 -8.79 6.31
C LEU A 170 13.91 -9.74 7.51
N GLY A 171 14.52 -10.92 7.30
CA GLY A 171 14.65 -11.94 8.33
C GLY A 171 13.38 -12.77 8.61
N VAL A 172 12.27 -12.49 7.89
CA VAL A 172 11.01 -13.25 7.98
C VAL A 172 10.68 -13.90 6.65
N THR A 173 10.67 -13.13 5.56
CA THR A 173 10.39 -13.68 4.22
C THR A 173 11.52 -14.60 3.78
N SER A 174 11.23 -15.88 3.54
CA SER A 174 12.21 -16.80 2.98
C SER A 174 12.45 -16.52 1.49
N LYS A 175 13.64 -16.90 1.01
CA LYS A 175 13.97 -16.76 -0.44
C LYS A 175 12.99 -17.56 -1.31
N GLU A 176 12.57 -18.73 -0.85
CA GLU A 176 11.63 -19.61 -1.53
C GLU A 176 10.24 -18.95 -1.64
N ALA A 177 9.75 -18.33 -0.53
CA ALA A 177 8.49 -17.59 -0.54
C ALA A 177 8.54 -16.40 -1.51
N GLY A 178 9.64 -15.65 -1.52
CA GLY A 178 9.85 -14.55 -2.45
C GLY A 178 9.89 -15.00 -3.92
N LYS A 179 10.60 -16.10 -4.22
CA LYS A 179 10.64 -16.70 -5.56
C LYS A 179 9.23 -17.15 -6.00
N ARG A 180 8.50 -17.85 -5.14
CA ARG A 180 7.14 -18.30 -5.43
C ARG A 180 6.19 -17.12 -5.71
N ALA A 181 6.25 -16.08 -4.91
CA ALA A 181 5.47 -14.87 -5.12
C ALA A 181 5.78 -14.21 -6.48
N LYS A 182 7.07 -14.11 -6.84
CA LYS A 182 7.50 -13.61 -8.15
C LYS A 182 6.93 -14.42 -9.31
N GLU A 183 6.95 -15.75 -9.23
CA GLU A 183 6.37 -16.62 -10.27
C GLU A 183 4.85 -16.47 -10.37
N LEU A 184 4.13 -16.32 -9.26
CA LEU A 184 2.70 -16.05 -9.26
C LEU A 184 2.39 -14.73 -9.99
N LEU A 185 3.10 -13.65 -9.68
CA LEU A 185 2.93 -12.35 -10.35
C LEU A 185 3.23 -12.44 -11.85
N LYS A 186 4.31 -13.15 -12.24
CA LYS A 186 4.67 -13.36 -13.63
C LYS A 186 3.60 -14.13 -14.40
N THR A 187 3.07 -15.21 -13.81
CA THR A 187 2.04 -16.06 -14.44
C THR A 187 0.73 -15.31 -14.62
N SER A 188 0.38 -14.43 -13.69
CA SER A 188 -0.85 -13.60 -13.78
C SER A 188 -0.74 -12.40 -14.71
N ARG A 189 0.42 -12.18 -15.33
CA ARG A 189 0.73 -10.98 -16.12
C ARG A 189 0.61 -9.66 -15.32
N SER A 190 0.64 -9.75 -14.00
CA SER A 190 0.68 -8.56 -13.14
C SER A 190 2.00 -7.83 -13.32
N ARG A 191 1.95 -6.54 -13.60
CA ARG A 191 3.13 -5.71 -13.68
C ARG A 191 3.72 -5.51 -12.28
N VAL A 192 4.96 -5.92 -12.05
CA VAL A 192 5.67 -5.67 -10.79
C VAL A 192 6.28 -4.28 -10.83
N LEU A 193 5.82 -3.37 -9.95
CA LEU A 193 6.35 -2.01 -9.83
C LEU A 193 7.66 -1.99 -9.03
N GLY A 194 7.81 -2.92 -8.09
CA GLY A 194 9.00 -3.02 -7.26
C GLY A 194 8.80 -3.92 -6.05
N VAL A 195 9.85 -3.97 -5.23
CA VAL A 195 9.86 -4.69 -3.95
C VAL A 195 10.21 -3.71 -2.84
N VAL A 196 9.39 -3.67 -1.80
CA VAL A 196 9.65 -2.93 -0.56
C VAL A 196 10.21 -3.89 0.47
N VAL A 197 11.42 -3.62 0.94
CA VAL A 197 12.02 -4.36 2.05
C VAL A 197 11.64 -3.68 3.36
N ASN A 198 10.72 -4.29 4.10
CA ASN A 198 10.27 -3.82 5.39
C ASN A 198 11.17 -4.32 6.52
N ASP A 199 11.23 -3.58 7.64
CA ASP A 199 12.01 -3.91 8.85
C ASP A 199 13.53 -4.03 8.57
N ALA A 200 14.03 -3.16 7.68
CA ALA A 200 15.44 -3.19 7.25
C ALA A 200 16.42 -2.66 8.31
N THR A 201 15.94 -1.88 9.30
CA THR A 201 16.78 -1.15 10.26
C THR A 201 17.44 -2.02 11.32
N HIS A 202 16.86 -3.18 11.66
CA HIS A 202 17.35 -3.99 12.78
C HIS A 202 18.51 -4.95 12.46
N ARG A 203 18.88 -5.16 11.17
CA ARG A 203 19.87 -6.20 10.80
C ARG A 203 20.94 -5.80 9.78
N ALA A 204 20.79 -4.68 9.14
CA ALA A 204 21.78 -4.22 8.17
C ALA A 204 22.65 -3.13 8.79
N GLY A 205 23.83 -3.50 9.30
CA GLY A 205 24.84 -2.55 9.79
C GLY A 205 25.35 -1.54 8.75
N TYR A 206 24.79 -1.52 7.56
CA TYR A 206 25.09 -0.58 6.48
C TYR A 206 24.15 0.65 6.43
N GLY A 207 22.91 0.55 6.91
CA GLY A 207 21.94 1.65 6.86
C GLY A 207 22.11 2.68 7.99
N SER A 208 22.59 2.23 9.16
CA SER A 208 22.79 3.08 10.34
C SER A 208 23.94 4.09 10.15
N TYR A 209 24.97 3.75 9.39
CA TYR A 209 26.14 4.62 9.20
C TYR A 209 25.86 5.80 8.27
N TYR A 210 25.09 5.61 7.20
CA TYR A 210 24.72 6.69 6.27
C TYR A 210 23.71 7.67 6.87
N TYR A 211 22.78 7.18 7.69
CA TYR A 211 21.79 8.03 8.37
C TYR A 211 22.39 8.87 9.49
N TYR A 212 23.33 8.33 10.25
CA TYR A 212 24.02 9.08 11.32
C TYR A 212 24.84 10.23 10.76
N TYR A 213 25.50 10.08 9.63
CA TYR A 213 26.33 11.12 9.05
C TYR A 213 25.54 12.34 8.50
N TYR A 214 24.34 12.12 7.96
CA TYR A 214 23.54 13.21 7.40
C TYR A 214 22.73 13.98 8.46
N TYR A 215 22.46 13.43 9.62
CA TYR A 215 21.63 14.05 10.66
C TYR A 215 22.43 14.51 11.90
N SER A 216 23.64 14.01 12.14
CA SER A 216 24.50 14.51 13.23
C SER A 216 25.15 15.88 12.93
N ASP A 217 25.32 16.23 11.66
CA ASP A 217 25.87 17.57 11.32
C ASP A 217 24.87 18.71 11.52
N SER A 218 23.57 18.44 11.52
CA SER A 218 22.54 19.48 11.74
C SER A 218 22.28 19.82 13.21
N GLU A 219 22.70 18.99 14.17
CA GLU A 219 22.60 19.32 15.60
C GLU A 219 23.81 20.14 16.11
N ASN A 220 24.97 20.02 15.46
CA ASN A 220 26.16 20.75 15.88
C ASN A 220 26.22 22.22 15.39
N GLU A 221 25.38 22.62 14.43
CA GLU A 221 25.33 24.04 13.98
C GLU A 221 24.46 24.92 14.89
N ASN A 222 23.58 24.36 15.73
CA ASN A 222 22.74 25.15 16.63
C ASN A 222 23.36 25.40 18.01
N ASP A 223 24.41 24.69 18.41
CA ASP A 223 25.10 24.91 19.70
C ASP A 223 26.29 25.90 19.60
N SER A 224 26.65 26.34 18.40
CA SER A 224 27.74 27.33 18.19
C SER A 224 27.24 28.75 18.00
N ALA A 225 25.97 29.04 18.19
CA ALA A 225 25.37 30.38 18.04
C ALA A 225 24.67 30.89 19.33
N SER A 226 25.22 30.50 20.51
CA SER A 226 24.78 31.08 21.82
C SER A 226 25.94 31.70 22.55
#